data_3db48362bd2afbebd2deea4e981a5f95
#
_entry.id   3db48362bd2afbebd2deea4e981a5f95
#
_cell.length_a   1.000
_cell.length_b   1.000
_cell.length_c   1.000
_cell.angle_alpha   90.00
_cell.angle_beta   90.00
_cell.angle_gamma   90.00
#
_symmetry.space_group_name_H-M   'P 1'
#
loop_
_entity.id
_entity.type
_entity.pdbx_description
1 polymer ?
#
loop_
_entity_poly.entity_id
_entity_poly.type
_entity_poly.pdbx_seq_one_letter_code
_entity_poly.pdbx_strand_id
1 'polypeptide(L)'
;MHAEASAARVACVLLAAATLAVGASACSSDDQPRQATSSSVTTTTTNPNVYLQERSEGVAQLLDDLTRAVTDGDRARLDSLLDASTPPTFRDSLTVAAQNLSGRDLSGTGTSTASSAAAPPPSANSPSPSSPSPSSLIAAVPARGTTLKLKEFGYQLASTQGAETQVPEEVAARLESQGSTDSWVAPVQLRYALGGANTPGVDEPTVALDRELVVARYGDGWKLVGDATLLGDDAPATQLWDLPGLEATDVLTGGGPSTVVSYPGTDVTVDRTRSSLRQAVSAVTAFWGSEWPRRAVVVATATPDEFSAIAHSSATDTSAAAAATVFDRVEGDTVIGQRVVLAPSANDLPAPALAVVLRHELTHVAARSVTAKDAPLWITEGVAEYVGRKGTYVRLDDAAPDLAAQVRAGQSPDALPSDQDFGVATEKSTLAYQSAWALAAYVADRYGETRLKALYRGVAASGDVGRQDNAIATALGVDRNRLIADWRRWLAEQVPG
;
A
#
# COMPACT_ATOMS: atom_id res chain seq x y z
N MET A 1 12.07 52.69 11.16
CA MET A 1 12.47 51.47 10.45
C MET A 1 11.91 50.32 11.26
N HIS A 2 10.67 49.96 10.98
CA HIS A 2 9.99 48.83 11.58
C HIS A 2 9.98 47.71 10.54
N ALA A 3 10.65 46.59 10.82
CA ALA A 3 10.57 45.38 10.05
C ALA A 3 9.36 44.61 10.55
N GLU A 4 8.32 44.59 9.73
CA GLU A 4 7.14 43.72 9.92
C GLU A 4 7.57 42.28 9.64
N ALA A 5 7.58 41.45 10.68
CA ALA A 5 7.65 40.00 10.55
C ALA A 5 6.29 39.50 10.12
N SER A 6 6.14 39.25 8.83
CA SER A 6 4.99 38.54 8.26
C SER A 6 5.02 37.08 8.72
N ALA A 7 4.28 36.78 9.79
CA ALA A 7 4.02 35.40 10.19
C ALA A 7 3.09 34.78 9.15
N ALA A 8 3.66 33.99 8.25
CA ALA A 8 2.90 33.14 7.35
C ALA A 8 2.07 32.16 8.20
N ARG A 9 0.77 32.41 8.26
CA ARG A 9 -0.22 31.46 8.77
C ARG A 9 -0.22 30.28 7.82
N VAL A 10 0.54 29.26 8.12
CA VAL A 10 0.39 27.95 7.51
C VAL A 10 -0.93 27.40 8.03
N ALA A 11 -2.00 27.59 7.27
CA ALA A 11 -3.24 26.87 7.49
C ALA A 11 -2.90 25.39 7.28
N CYS A 12 -2.75 24.65 8.38
CA CYS A 12 -2.72 23.19 8.34
C CYS A 12 -4.10 22.74 7.88
N VAL A 13 -4.25 22.53 6.58
CA VAL A 13 -5.35 21.75 6.03
C VAL A 13 -5.10 20.33 6.51
N LEU A 14 -5.79 19.94 7.56
CA LEU A 14 -5.83 18.57 8.06
C LEU A 14 -6.58 17.71 7.07
N LEU A 15 -5.84 16.91 6.38
CA LEU A 15 -6.31 15.96 5.41
C LEU A 15 -6.62 14.66 6.14
N ALA A 16 -7.84 14.18 5.98
CA ALA A 16 -8.29 12.92 6.50
C ALA A 16 -7.46 11.78 5.91
N ALA A 17 -6.81 11.00 6.76
CA ALA A 17 -6.27 9.72 6.36
C ALA A 17 -7.41 8.70 6.43
N ALA A 18 -7.86 8.21 5.29
CA ALA A 18 -8.84 7.13 5.24
C ALA A 18 -8.10 5.79 5.33
N THR A 19 -8.29 5.07 6.43
CA THR A 19 -7.91 3.65 6.48
C THR A 19 -8.98 2.84 5.77
N LEU A 20 -8.75 2.53 4.50
CA LEU A 20 -9.63 1.68 3.70
C LEU A 20 -9.22 0.22 3.88
N ALA A 21 -10.04 -0.53 4.62
CA ALA A 21 -10.00 -1.97 4.59
C ALA A 21 -10.77 -2.47 3.36
N VAL A 22 -10.06 -2.92 2.35
CA VAL A 22 -10.68 -3.66 1.24
C VAL A 22 -11.11 -5.01 1.79
N GLY A 23 -12.39 -5.14 2.12
CA GLY A 23 -12.98 -6.38 2.59
C GLY A 23 -13.32 -7.28 1.42
N ALA A 24 -12.58 -8.34 1.21
CA ALA A 24 -13.10 -9.49 0.49
C ALA A 24 -14.28 -10.08 1.28
N SER A 25 -15.45 -10.12 0.65
CA SER A 25 -16.64 -10.75 1.23
C SER A 25 -16.43 -12.28 1.30
N ALA A 26 -16.06 -12.77 2.47
CA ALA A 26 -16.13 -14.18 2.76
C ALA A 26 -17.52 -14.47 3.35
N CYS A 27 -18.32 -15.24 2.65
CA CYS A 27 -19.56 -15.80 3.15
C CYS A 27 -19.26 -16.72 4.34
N SER A 28 -19.77 -16.36 5.52
CA SER A 28 -19.77 -17.22 6.69
C SER A 28 -20.89 -18.24 6.56
N SER A 29 -20.55 -19.51 6.45
CA SER A 29 -21.46 -20.63 6.67
C SER A 29 -21.35 -21.09 8.11
N ASP A 30 -22.51 -21.10 8.80
CA ASP A 30 -22.70 -21.67 10.12
C ASP A 30 -22.33 -23.16 10.15
N ASP A 31 -21.35 -23.52 10.97
CA ASP A 31 -21.04 -24.91 11.26
C ASP A 31 -21.59 -25.29 12.62
N GLN A 32 -22.66 -26.06 12.64
CA GLN A 32 -23.07 -26.89 13.80
C GLN A 32 -22.35 -28.25 13.75
N PRO A 33 -21.84 -28.76 14.85
CA PRO A 33 -21.14 -30.04 14.86
C PRO A 33 -22.14 -31.22 14.76
N ARG A 34 -22.09 -31.92 13.61
CA ARG A 34 -22.72 -33.22 13.46
C ARG A 34 -21.75 -34.32 13.84
N GLN A 35 -22.23 -35.24 14.68
CA GLN A 35 -21.56 -36.44 15.14
C GLN A 35 -21.07 -37.29 13.98
N ALA A 36 -19.81 -37.70 14.01
CA ALA A 36 -19.19 -38.57 13.04
C ALA A 36 -19.69 -40.01 13.20
N THR A 37 -20.42 -40.47 12.21
CA THR A 37 -20.56 -41.92 11.94
C THR A 37 -19.42 -42.30 11.01
N SER A 38 -18.58 -43.21 11.46
CA SER A 38 -17.48 -43.78 10.69
C SER A 38 -18.02 -44.63 9.53
N SER A 39 -18.06 -44.07 8.33
CA SER A 39 -18.19 -44.80 7.10
C SER A 39 -16.81 -45.01 6.51
N SER A 40 -16.45 -46.28 6.30
CA SER A 40 -15.24 -46.66 5.60
C SER A 40 -15.25 -46.06 4.18
N VAL A 41 -14.41 -45.06 3.97
CA VAL A 41 -14.16 -44.46 2.66
C VAL A 41 -13.33 -45.46 1.86
N THR A 42 -13.99 -46.16 0.94
CA THR A 42 -13.31 -46.88 -0.16
C THR A 42 -12.63 -45.82 -1.01
N THR A 43 -11.31 -45.72 -0.94
CA THR A 43 -10.49 -44.85 -1.80
C THR A 43 -10.61 -45.41 -3.22
N THR A 44 -11.57 -44.89 -3.98
CA THR A 44 -11.60 -45.11 -5.43
C THR A 44 -10.41 -44.34 -5.98
N THR A 45 -9.37 -45.06 -6.40
CA THR A 45 -8.27 -44.50 -7.17
C THR A 45 -8.85 -44.07 -8.51
N THR A 46 -9.31 -42.81 -8.59
CA THR A 46 -9.75 -42.22 -9.85
C THR A 46 -8.49 -42.10 -10.71
N ASN A 47 -8.43 -42.81 -11.82
CA ASN A 47 -7.38 -42.65 -12.82
C ASN A 47 -7.35 -41.17 -13.20
N PRO A 48 -6.23 -40.46 -13.06
CA PRO A 48 -6.20 -39.03 -13.37
C PRO A 48 -6.63 -38.85 -14.83
N ASN A 49 -7.52 -37.89 -15.09
CA ASN A 49 -7.93 -37.54 -16.45
C ASN A 49 -6.68 -36.97 -17.15
N VAL A 50 -6.07 -37.75 -18.03
CA VAL A 50 -4.83 -37.38 -18.74
C VAL A 50 -4.97 -36.04 -19.45
N TYR A 51 -6.13 -35.76 -20.02
CA TYR A 51 -6.38 -34.47 -20.67
C TYR A 51 -6.30 -33.29 -19.69
N LEU A 52 -6.92 -33.39 -18.51
CA LEU A 52 -6.87 -32.34 -17.50
C LEU A 52 -5.46 -32.14 -16.97
N GLN A 53 -4.69 -33.20 -16.87
CA GLN A 53 -3.28 -33.12 -16.46
C GLN A 53 -2.45 -32.41 -17.54
N GLU A 54 -2.55 -32.80 -18.82
CA GLU A 54 -1.84 -32.15 -19.93
C GLU A 54 -2.22 -30.67 -20.07
N ARG A 55 -3.52 -30.34 -19.89
CA ARG A 55 -4.00 -28.95 -19.86
C ARG A 55 -3.31 -28.16 -18.77
N SER A 56 -3.31 -28.69 -17.53
CA SER A 56 -2.71 -28.01 -16.38
C SER A 56 -1.20 -27.86 -16.54
N GLU A 57 -0.50 -28.89 -17.04
CA GLU A 57 0.94 -28.84 -17.30
C GLU A 57 1.29 -27.82 -18.38
N GLY A 58 0.53 -27.79 -19.47
CA GLY A 58 0.75 -26.83 -20.57
C GLY A 58 0.49 -25.38 -20.16
N VAL A 59 -0.57 -25.14 -19.37
CA VAL A 59 -0.84 -23.78 -18.86
C VAL A 59 0.16 -23.39 -17.79
N ALA A 60 0.59 -24.29 -16.90
CA ALA A 60 1.65 -23.99 -15.95
C ALA A 60 2.96 -23.57 -16.66
N GLN A 61 3.32 -24.24 -17.76
CA GLN A 61 4.47 -23.85 -18.58
C GLN A 61 4.28 -22.46 -19.21
N LEU A 62 3.07 -22.14 -19.71
CA LEU A 62 2.76 -20.79 -20.22
C LEU A 62 2.95 -19.72 -19.12
N LEU A 63 2.50 -19.98 -17.89
CA LEU A 63 2.61 -19.06 -16.76
C LEU A 63 4.07 -18.87 -16.32
N ASP A 64 4.88 -19.93 -16.32
CA ASP A 64 6.32 -19.86 -16.07
C ASP A 64 7.04 -19.02 -17.14
N ASP A 65 6.63 -19.18 -18.40
CA ASP A 65 7.18 -18.42 -19.50
C ASP A 65 6.76 -16.95 -19.45
N LEU A 66 5.51 -16.67 -19.07
CA LEU A 66 5.01 -15.32 -18.82
C LEU A 66 5.78 -14.66 -17.69
N THR A 67 5.96 -15.36 -16.56
CA THR A 67 6.74 -14.86 -15.42
C THR A 67 8.13 -14.43 -15.86
N ARG A 68 8.83 -15.28 -16.62
CA ARG A 68 10.18 -14.97 -17.13
C ARG A 68 10.18 -13.82 -18.12
N ALA A 69 9.22 -13.79 -19.07
CA ALA A 69 9.14 -12.72 -20.05
C ALA A 69 8.92 -11.34 -19.38
N VAL A 70 8.08 -11.30 -18.34
CA VAL A 70 7.80 -10.08 -17.58
C VAL A 70 9.01 -9.66 -16.73
N THR A 71 9.60 -10.58 -15.97
CA THR A 71 10.73 -10.25 -15.07
C THR A 71 12.02 -9.92 -15.82
N ASP A 72 12.26 -10.57 -16.96
CA ASP A 72 13.44 -10.32 -17.79
C ASP A 72 13.27 -9.13 -18.75
N GLY A 73 12.04 -8.63 -18.91
CA GLY A 73 11.71 -7.60 -19.91
C GLY A 73 11.96 -8.11 -21.34
N ASP A 74 11.63 -9.36 -21.61
CA ASP A 74 11.76 -9.95 -22.95
C ASP A 74 10.48 -9.72 -23.76
N ARG A 75 10.43 -8.59 -24.45
CA ARG A 75 9.30 -8.18 -25.30
C ARG A 75 8.95 -9.23 -26.36
N ALA A 76 9.96 -9.79 -27.02
CA ALA A 76 9.72 -10.75 -28.10
C ALA A 76 9.08 -12.03 -27.56
N ARG A 77 9.58 -12.52 -26.42
CA ARG A 77 8.98 -13.65 -25.73
C ARG A 77 7.57 -13.33 -25.28
N LEU A 78 7.35 -12.19 -24.62
CA LEU A 78 6.01 -11.75 -24.19
C LEU A 78 5.03 -11.75 -25.36
N ASP A 79 5.36 -11.09 -26.46
CA ASP A 79 4.52 -11.04 -27.67
C ASP A 79 4.26 -12.44 -28.23
N SER A 80 5.23 -13.36 -28.14
CA SER A 80 5.08 -14.74 -28.59
C SER A 80 4.11 -15.58 -27.75
N LEU A 81 3.90 -15.23 -26.48
CA LEU A 81 2.97 -15.91 -25.57
C LEU A 81 1.53 -15.43 -25.73
N LEU A 82 1.32 -14.25 -26.33
CA LEU A 82 -0.01 -13.68 -26.50
C LEU A 82 -0.72 -14.22 -27.73
N ASP A 83 -2.04 -14.36 -27.64
CA ASP A 83 -2.90 -14.65 -28.76
C ASP A 83 -3.02 -13.43 -29.71
N ALA A 84 -3.31 -13.68 -30.98
CA ALA A 84 -3.51 -12.59 -31.94
C ALA A 84 -4.73 -11.72 -31.61
N SER A 85 -5.72 -12.28 -30.93
CA SER A 85 -6.94 -11.59 -30.51
C SER A 85 -6.84 -10.95 -29.11
N THR A 86 -5.68 -11.02 -28.46
CA THR A 86 -5.45 -10.38 -27.13
C THR A 86 -5.77 -8.88 -27.19
N PRO A 87 -6.64 -8.37 -26.30
CA PRO A 87 -6.96 -6.94 -26.25
C PRO A 87 -5.72 -6.08 -26.11
N PRO A 88 -5.63 -4.94 -26.83
CA PRO A 88 -4.49 -4.03 -26.73
C PRO A 88 -4.23 -3.58 -25.30
N THR A 89 -5.28 -3.26 -24.53
CA THR A 89 -5.17 -2.81 -23.14
C THR A 89 -4.47 -3.84 -22.24
N PHE A 90 -4.80 -5.12 -22.40
CA PHE A 90 -4.16 -6.18 -21.65
C PHE A 90 -2.71 -6.42 -22.09
N ARG A 91 -2.42 -6.34 -23.39
CA ARG A 91 -1.05 -6.40 -23.94
C ARG A 91 -0.20 -5.26 -23.42
N ASP A 92 -0.74 -4.03 -23.41
CA ASP A 92 -0.05 -2.82 -22.95
C ASP A 92 0.24 -2.91 -21.43
N SER A 93 -0.71 -3.40 -20.61
CA SER A 93 -0.48 -3.58 -19.17
C SER A 93 0.66 -4.55 -18.87
N LEU A 94 0.72 -5.68 -19.58
CA LEU A 94 1.84 -6.63 -19.44
C LEU A 94 3.17 -6.03 -19.91
N THR A 95 3.14 -5.19 -20.94
CA THR A 95 4.35 -4.49 -21.44
C THR A 95 4.86 -3.49 -20.40
N VAL A 96 3.95 -2.70 -19.80
CA VAL A 96 4.29 -1.75 -18.73
C VAL A 96 4.84 -2.48 -17.51
N ALA A 97 4.20 -3.57 -17.09
CA ALA A 97 4.68 -4.40 -16.00
C ALA A 97 6.10 -4.94 -16.28
N ALA A 98 6.35 -5.44 -17.50
CA ALA A 98 7.67 -5.94 -17.90
C ALA A 98 8.74 -4.83 -17.91
N GLN A 99 8.41 -3.62 -18.35
CA GLN A 99 9.32 -2.45 -18.30
C GLN A 99 9.68 -2.12 -16.84
N ASN A 100 8.68 -1.99 -15.99
CA ASN A 100 8.86 -1.58 -14.60
C ASN A 100 9.62 -2.62 -13.76
N LEU A 101 9.35 -3.91 -13.99
CA LEU A 101 9.99 -4.99 -13.22
C LEU A 101 11.40 -5.31 -13.71
N SER A 102 11.67 -5.21 -15.01
CA SER A 102 13.00 -5.47 -15.57
C SER A 102 13.92 -4.24 -15.56
N GLY A 103 13.37 -3.04 -15.50
CA GLY A 103 14.09 -1.78 -15.67
C GLY A 103 14.57 -1.54 -17.10
N ARG A 104 14.01 -2.24 -18.09
CA ARG A 104 14.35 -2.11 -19.51
C ARG A 104 13.34 -1.23 -20.24
N ASP A 105 13.82 -0.39 -21.14
CA ASP A 105 12.93 0.35 -22.04
C ASP A 105 12.44 -0.59 -23.16
N LEU A 106 11.15 -0.91 -23.12
CA LEU A 106 10.48 -1.77 -24.10
C LEU A 106 9.60 -0.97 -25.09
N SER A 107 9.68 0.36 -25.07
CA SER A 107 8.86 1.24 -25.92
C SER A 107 9.30 1.25 -27.40
N GLY A 108 10.48 0.74 -27.72
CA GLY A 108 11.00 0.64 -29.09
C GLY A 108 10.43 -0.55 -29.86
N THR A 109 9.80 -0.31 -31.00
CA THR A 109 9.51 -1.34 -32.00
C THR A 109 10.81 -1.98 -32.45
N GLY A 110 10.97 -3.28 -32.19
CA GLY A 110 12.21 -4.03 -32.40
C GLY A 110 12.79 -3.93 -33.81
N THR A 111 13.86 -3.18 -33.93
CA THR A 111 14.90 -3.42 -34.91
C THR A 111 16.23 -3.51 -34.16
N SER A 112 16.53 -4.71 -33.72
CA SER A 112 17.84 -5.01 -33.16
C SER A 112 18.85 -5.08 -34.26
N THR A 113 19.54 -3.96 -34.51
CA THR A 113 20.84 -4.00 -35.18
C THR A 113 21.92 -4.24 -34.13
N ALA A 114 22.32 -5.48 -34.00
CA ALA A 114 23.54 -5.85 -33.30
C ALA A 114 24.73 -5.17 -33.97
N SER A 115 25.16 -4.03 -33.46
CA SER A 115 26.42 -3.39 -33.80
C SER A 115 27.53 -3.97 -32.93
N SER A 116 28.21 -4.98 -33.47
CA SER A 116 29.49 -5.44 -32.95
C SER A 116 30.53 -4.36 -33.30
N ALA A 117 30.87 -3.49 -32.37
CA ALA A 117 31.99 -2.61 -32.44
C ALA A 117 33.21 -3.22 -31.76
N ALA A 118 34.15 -3.71 -32.57
CA ALA A 118 35.46 -4.13 -32.10
C ALA A 118 36.24 -2.93 -31.53
N ALA A 119 36.91 -3.15 -30.40
CA ALA A 119 37.78 -2.18 -29.76
C ALA A 119 39.09 -1.98 -30.54
N PRO A 120 39.59 -0.74 -30.68
CA PRO A 120 40.94 -0.50 -31.18
C PRO A 120 42.00 -0.62 -30.07
N PRO A 121 43.28 -0.96 -30.44
CA PRO A 121 44.35 -1.20 -29.45
C PRO A 121 44.94 0.12 -28.88
N PRO A 122 45.64 0.06 -27.75
CA PRO A 122 46.12 1.25 -27.06
C PRO A 122 47.39 1.81 -27.67
N SER A 123 47.40 3.13 -27.89
CA SER A 123 48.62 3.87 -28.20
C SER A 123 49.10 4.64 -26.96
N ALA A 124 50.35 4.37 -26.60
CA ALA A 124 51.09 5.07 -25.57
C ALA A 124 51.55 6.45 -26.10
N ASN A 125 51.37 7.49 -25.25
CA ASN A 125 52.35 8.59 -25.08
C ASN A 125 51.87 9.53 -23.92
N SER A 126 52.69 9.61 -22.91
CA SER A 126 52.67 10.70 -21.91
C SER A 126 53.42 11.91 -22.42
N PRO A 127 53.13 13.15 -21.97
CA PRO A 127 53.87 13.69 -20.80
C PRO A 127 53.03 14.53 -19.81
N SER A 128 53.63 14.65 -18.65
CA SER A 128 53.35 15.34 -17.37
C SER A 128 53.10 16.85 -17.43
N PRO A 129 52.99 17.58 -16.26
CA PRO A 129 51.72 17.88 -15.58
C PRO A 129 51.42 19.38 -15.56
N SER A 130 50.20 19.77 -15.51
CA SER A 130 49.78 21.15 -15.22
C SER A 130 48.77 21.18 -14.07
N SER A 131 48.97 22.10 -13.15
CA SER A 131 48.29 22.35 -11.88
C SER A 131 46.76 22.42 -11.93
N PRO A 132 46.08 22.07 -10.83
CA PRO A 132 44.63 22.05 -10.82
C PRO A 132 44.03 23.44 -10.56
N SER A 133 43.13 23.85 -11.46
CA SER A 133 42.15 24.90 -11.17
C SER A 133 41.03 24.33 -10.27
N PRO A 134 40.44 25.13 -9.37
CA PRO A 134 39.38 24.64 -8.49
C PRO A 134 38.10 24.45 -9.29
N SER A 135 37.88 23.26 -9.77
CA SER A 135 36.57 22.87 -10.32
C SER A 135 35.59 22.63 -9.18
N SER A 136 34.50 23.36 -9.25
CA SER A 136 33.31 23.25 -8.42
C SER A 136 32.97 21.78 -8.15
N LEU A 137 32.90 21.43 -6.88
CA LEU A 137 32.27 20.21 -6.39
C LEU A 137 30.75 20.32 -6.65
N ILE A 138 30.35 20.02 -7.87
CA ILE A 138 28.98 19.59 -8.12
C ILE A 138 28.91 18.21 -7.49
N ALA A 139 28.32 18.14 -6.31
CA ALA A 139 27.95 16.86 -5.73
C ALA A 139 27.11 16.11 -6.76
N ALA A 140 27.59 14.95 -7.20
CA ALA A 140 26.86 14.08 -8.08
C ALA A 140 25.51 13.79 -7.40
N VAL A 141 24.43 14.28 -8.00
CA VAL A 141 23.07 13.87 -7.63
C VAL A 141 23.05 12.34 -7.76
N PRO A 142 22.78 11.57 -6.70
CA PRO A 142 22.74 10.13 -6.81
C PRO A 142 21.75 9.75 -7.90
N ALA A 143 22.13 8.81 -8.77
CA ALA A 143 21.28 8.32 -9.83
C ALA A 143 19.89 8.01 -9.26
N ARG A 144 18.85 8.63 -9.82
CA ARG A 144 17.46 8.41 -9.43
C ARG A 144 17.08 7.00 -9.82
N GLY A 145 16.40 6.33 -8.89
CA GLY A 145 15.60 5.16 -9.12
C GLY A 145 16.37 3.92 -9.58
N THR A 146 16.17 2.89 -8.82
CA THR A 146 16.47 1.53 -9.25
C THR A 146 15.15 0.80 -9.45
N THR A 147 15.18 -0.32 -10.13
CA THR A 147 14.05 -1.24 -10.28
C THR A 147 13.51 -1.65 -8.91
N LEU A 148 12.20 -1.85 -8.83
CA LEU A 148 11.55 -2.40 -7.65
C LEU A 148 12.18 -3.75 -7.29
N LYS A 149 12.67 -3.89 -6.07
CA LYS A 149 13.28 -5.15 -5.62
C LYS A 149 12.20 -6.12 -5.19
N LEU A 150 12.20 -7.28 -5.83
CA LEU A 150 11.29 -8.37 -5.54
C LEU A 150 12.08 -9.57 -5.03
N LYS A 151 11.64 -10.15 -3.92
CA LYS A 151 12.06 -11.46 -3.44
C LYS A 151 11.37 -12.58 -4.20
N GLU A 152 10.10 -12.36 -4.52
CA GLU A 152 9.24 -13.31 -5.21
C GLU A 152 8.39 -12.54 -6.23
N PHE A 153 8.23 -13.10 -7.42
CA PHE A 153 7.26 -12.67 -8.40
C PHE A 153 6.97 -13.84 -9.33
N GLY A 154 5.69 -14.14 -9.59
CA GLY A 154 5.33 -15.19 -10.54
C GLY A 154 3.84 -15.42 -10.64
N TYR A 155 3.46 -15.98 -11.78
CA TYR A 155 2.13 -16.49 -12.04
C TYR A 155 2.14 -18.01 -11.89
N GLN A 156 1.18 -18.57 -11.17
CA GLN A 156 1.04 -20.03 -11.02
C GLN A 156 -0.42 -20.41 -11.05
N LEU A 157 -0.72 -21.64 -11.48
CA LEU A 157 -2.07 -22.17 -11.39
C LEU A 157 -2.50 -22.25 -9.92
N ALA A 158 -3.71 -21.77 -9.64
CA ALA A 158 -4.34 -21.92 -8.35
C ALA A 158 -5.09 -23.25 -8.27
N SER A 159 -5.13 -23.83 -7.07
CA SER A 159 -6.01 -24.96 -6.80
C SER A 159 -7.44 -24.45 -6.66
N THR A 160 -8.34 -24.84 -7.54
CA THR A 160 -9.76 -24.48 -7.44
C THR A 160 -10.55 -25.60 -6.77
N GLN A 161 -11.44 -25.20 -5.86
CA GLN A 161 -12.52 -26.06 -5.37
C GLN A 161 -13.82 -25.49 -5.94
N GLY A 162 -14.42 -26.17 -6.91
CA GLY A 162 -15.68 -25.75 -7.50
C GLY A 162 -15.81 -26.04 -8.99
N ALA A 163 -16.86 -25.50 -9.61
CA ALA A 163 -17.07 -25.59 -11.05
C ALA A 163 -16.11 -24.65 -11.78
N GLU A 164 -15.60 -25.05 -12.92
CA GLU A 164 -14.77 -24.21 -13.79
C GLU A 164 -15.60 -23.05 -14.35
N THR A 165 -15.04 -21.85 -14.36
CA THR A 165 -15.60 -20.70 -15.07
C THR A 165 -15.56 -20.98 -16.58
N GLN A 166 -16.67 -20.76 -17.27
CA GLN A 166 -16.77 -21.01 -18.70
C GLN A 166 -16.25 -19.80 -19.50
N VAL A 167 -15.49 -20.07 -20.56
CA VAL A 167 -15.15 -19.04 -21.55
C VAL A 167 -16.45 -18.60 -22.25
N PRO A 168 -16.74 -17.30 -22.37
CA PRO A 168 -17.92 -16.82 -23.07
C PRO A 168 -18.00 -17.37 -24.50
N GLU A 169 -19.22 -17.77 -24.95
CA GLU A 169 -19.42 -18.44 -26.23
C GLU A 169 -18.85 -17.65 -27.43
N GLU A 170 -18.99 -16.31 -27.41
CA GLU A 170 -18.46 -15.45 -28.47
C GLU A 170 -16.92 -15.48 -28.52
N VAL A 171 -16.26 -15.54 -27.34
CA VAL A 171 -14.80 -15.63 -27.23
C VAL A 171 -14.34 -17.01 -27.71
N ALA A 172 -14.97 -18.08 -27.23
CA ALA A 172 -14.65 -19.44 -27.61
C ALA A 172 -14.81 -19.66 -29.14
N ALA A 173 -15.94 -19.26 -29.74
CA ALA A 173 -16.18 -19.37 -31.19
C ALA A 173 -15.16 -18.60 -32.01
N ARG A 174 -14.74 -17.41 -31.55
CA ARG A 174 -13.66 -16.63 -32.21
C ARG A 174 -12.34 -17.40 -32.19
N LEU A 175 -11.94 -17.96 -31.03
CA LEU A 175 -10.71 -18.73 -30.88
C LEU A 175 -10.73 -20.00 -31.75
N GLU A 176 -11.83 -20.72 -31.76
CA GLU A 176 -12.02 -21.88 -32.64
C GLU A 176 -11.88 -21.51 -34.13
N SER A 177 -12.47 -20.38 -34.56
CA SER A 177 -12.32 -19.89 -35.94
C SER A 177 -10.87 -19.59 -36.33
N GLN A 178 -10.00 -19.31 -35.33
CA GLN A 178 -8.56 -19.09 -35.49
C GLN A 178 -7.74 -20.39 -35.39
N GLY A 179 -8.40 -21.53 -35.19
CA GLY A 179 -7.76 -22.84 -35.09
C GLY A 179 -7.39 -23.29 -33.69
N SER A 180 -7.94 -22.65 -32.66
CA SER A 180 -7.84 -23.15 -31.30
C SER A 180 -8.56 -24.47 -31.13
N THR A 181 -7.94 -25.42 -30.44
CA THR A 181 -8.52 -26.74 -30.14
C THR A 181 -9.10 -26.83 -28.73
N ASP A 182 -8.78 -25.85 -27.86
CA ASP A 182 -9.29 -25.74 -26.50
C ASP A 182 -9.16 -24.29 -26.03
N SER A 183 -10.07 -23.87 -25.14
CA SER A 183 -10.00 -22.60 -24.43
C SER A 183 -10.43 -22.78 -22.98
N TRP A 184 -9.74 -22.12 -22.07
CA TRP A 184 -9.96 -22.30 -20.64
C TRP A 184 -9.83 -20.98 -19.90
N VAL A 185 -10.72 -20.75 -18.92
CA VAL A 185 -10.52 -19.74 -17.88
C VAL A 185 -9.67 -20.37 -16.80
N ALA A 186 -8.37 -20.12 -16.88
CA ALA A 186 -7.39 -20.67 -15.94
C ALA A 186 -7.43 -19.89 -14.63
N PRO A 187 -7.68 -20.55 -13.49
CA PRO A 187 -7.50 -19.93 -12.18
C PRO A 187 -6.02 -19.76 -11.92
N VAL A 188 -5.59 -18.52 -11.74
CA VAL A 188 -4.18 -18.15 -11.59
C VAL A 188 -3.98 -17.39 -10.29
N GLN A 189 -2.88 -17.62 -9.62
CA GLN A 189 -2.42 -16.81 -8.51
C GLN A 189 -1.19 -16.04 -8.91
N LEU A 190 -1.29 -14.70 -8.90
CA LEU A 190 -0.14 -13.81 -8.97
C LEU A 190 0.45 -13.69 -7.57
N ARG A 191 1.69 -14.13 -7.43
CA ARG A 191 2.43 -14.08 -6.16
C ARG A 191 3.58 -13.11 -6.25
N TYR A 192 3.74 -12.27 -5.22
CA TYR A 192 4.90 -11.40 -5.12
C TYR A 192 5.27 -11.10 -3.68
N ALA A 193 6.54 -10.79 -3.45
CA ALA A 193 7.01 -10.22 -2.20
C ALA A 193 8.04 -9.13 -2.50
N LEU A 194 7.86 -7.95 -1.92
CA LEU A 194 8.83 -6.88 -1.99
C LEU A 194 10.01 -7.20 -1.06
N GLY A 195 11.20 -6.78 -1.45
CA GLY A 195 12.41 -6.96 -0.65
C GLY A 195 13.63 -7.37 -1.46
N GLY A 196 14.78 -7.25 -0.84
CA GLY A 196 16.05 -7.66 -1.46
C GLY A 196 16.42 -9.08 -1.05
N ALA A 197 16.61 -9.97 -1.99
CA ALA A 197 16.97 -11.39 -1.81
C ALA A 197 18.16 -11.67 -0.86
N ASN A 198 18.86 -10.65 -0.40
CA ASN A 198 20.10 -10.75 0.37
C ASN A 198 19.98 -10.28 1.82
N THR A 199 18.77 -9.97 2.31
CA THR A 199 18.58 -9.47 3.68
C THR A 199 17.53 -10.31 4.40
N PRO A 200 17.93 -11.44 5.03
CA PRO A 200 17.00 -12.29 5.77
C PRO A 200 16.23 -11.51 6.84
N GLY A 201 14.91 -11.74 6.92
CA GLY A 201 14.02 -11.10 7.90
C GLY A 201 13.61 -9.66 7.58
N VAL A 202 14.00 -9.13 6.42
CA VAL A 202 13.67 -7.78 5.97
C VAL A 202 12.71 -7.78 4.78
N ASP A 203 12.45 -8.96 4.21
CA ASP A 203 11.52 -9.09 3.09
C ASP A 203 10.07 -8.95 3.56
N GLU A 204 9.23 -8.37 2.68
CA GLU A 204 7.79 -8.34 2.91
C GLU A 204 7.20 -9.76 2.87
N PRO A 205 6.07 -10.00 3.57
CA PRO A 205 5.31 -11.23 3.41
C PRO A 205 4.79 -11.36 1.97
N THR A 206 4.71 -12.60 1.47
CA THR A 206 4.19 -12.86 0.13
C THR A 206 2.72 -12.45 0.04
N VAL A 207 2.42 -11.60 -0.92
CA VAL A 207 1.06 -11.31 -1.39
C VAL A 207 0.70 -12.35 -2.43
N ALA A 208 -0.51 -12.91 -2.34
CA ALA A 208 -1.06 -13.85 -3.30
C ALA A 208 -2.43 -13.34 -3.75
N LEU A 209 -2.54 -12.99 -5.02
CA LEU A 209 -3.72 -12.40 -5.63
C LEU A 209 -4.32 -13.36 -6.63
N ASP A 210 -5.57 -13.73 -6.41
CA ASP A 210 -6.30 -14.57 -7.35
C ASP A 210 -6.61 -13.79 -8.63
N ARG A 211 -6.45 -14.44 -9.77
CA ARG A 211 -6.66 -13.91 -11.12
C ARG A 211 -7.35 -14.97 -11.97
N GLU A 212 -8.17 -14.55 -12.90
CA GLU A 212 -8.70 -15.37 -13.97
C GLU A 212 -8.05 -14.95 -15.29
N LEU A 213 -7.38 -15.91 -15.94
CA LEU A 213 -6.75 -15.68 -17.24
C LEU A 213 -7.40 -16.58 -18.29
N VAL A 214 -7.84 -15.97 -19.39
CA VAL A 214 -8.34 -16.72 -20.53
C VAL A 214 -7.15 -17.19 -21.37
N VAL A 215 -7.06 -18.50 -21.59
CA VAL A 215 -5.98 -19.13 -22.38
C VAL A 215 -6.58 -19.98 -23.50
N ALA A 216 -5.84 -20.15 -24.60
CA ALA A 216 -6.25 -20.94 -25.74
C ALA A 216 -5.12 -21.87 -26.22
N ARG A 217 -5.47 -23.09 -26.67
CA ARG A 217 -4.54 -24.10 -27.14
C ARG A 217 -4.48 -24.11 -28.68
N TYR A 218 -3.26 -24.07 -29.21
CA TYR A 218 -2.96 -24.19 -30.65
C TYR A 218 -1.91 -25.29 -30.84
N GLY A 219 -2.32 -26.43 -31.38
CA GLY A 219 -1.43 -27.60 -31.44
C GLY A 219 -1.04 -28.04 -30.04
N ASP A 220 0.26 -28.08 -29.78
CA ASP A 220 0.81 -28.48 -28.47
C ASP A 220 1.05 -27.29 -27.53
N GLY A 221 0.85 -26.05 -27.99
CA GLY A 221 1.16 -24.84 -27.22
C GLY A 221 -0.08 -24.11 -26.74
N TRP A 222 0.08 -23.40 -25.62
CA TRP A 222 -0.93 -22.52 -25.06
C TRP A 222 -0.57 -21.05 -25.28
N LYS A 223 -1.58 -20.21 -25.45
CA LYS A 223 -1.47 -18.74 -25.59
C LYS A 223 -2.36 -18.06 -24.58
N LEU A 224 -1.90 -16.90 -24.10
CA LEU A 224 -2.67 -16.03 -23.25
C LEU A 224 -3.56 -15.12 -24.10
N VAL A 225 -4.86 -15.15 -23.85
CA VAL A 225 -5.88 -14.38 -24.59
C VAL A 225 -6.23 -13.09 -23.88
N GLY A 226 -6.38 -13.13 -22.55
CA GLY A 226 -6.74 -11.96 -21.74
C GLY A 226 -7.00 -12.30 -20.29
N ASP A 227 -7.62 -11.39 -19.58
CA ASP A 227 -7.98 -11.50 -18.17
C ASP A 227 -9.51 -11.53 -17.97
N ALA A 228 -9.94 -11.34 -16.71
CA ALA A 228 -11.34 -11.33 -16.29
C ALA A 228 -12.23 -10.34 -17.07
N THR A 229 -11.66 -9.29 -17.66
CA THR A 229 -12.42 -8.32 -18.47
C THR A 229 -13.07 -8.99 -19.71
N LEU A 230 -12.49 -10.08 -20.23
CA LEU A 230 -13.10 -10.87 -21.30
C LEU A 230 -14.32 -11.67 -20.84
N LEU A 231 -14.49 -11.85 -19.53
CA LEU A 231 -15.62 -12.53 -18.91
C LEU A 231 -16.77 -11.55 -18.60
N GLY A 232 -16.55 -10.25 -18.78
CA GLY A 232 -17.46 -9.18 -18.42
C GLY A 232 -17.31 -8.71 -16.98
N ASP A 233 -16.26 -9.14 -16.30
CA ASP A 233 -15.90 -8.71 -14.94
C ASP A 233 -15.07 -7.42 -14.95
N ASP A 234 -14.96 -6.80 -13.77
CA ASP A 234 -14.10 -5.64 -13.57
C ASP A 234 -12.62 -5.99 -13.79
N ALA A 235 -11.85 -4.99 -14.23
CA ALA A 235 -10.41 -5.13 -14.36
C ALA A 235 -9.78 -5.47 -12.99
N PRO A 236 -8.74 -6.33 -12.96
CA PRO A 236 -8.03 -6.65 -11.74
C PRO A 236 -7.48 -5.39 -11.05
N ALA A 237 -7.43 -5.40 -9.72
CA ALA A 237 -6.88 -4.30 -8.95
C ALA A 237 -5.44 -3.96 -9.37
N THR A 238 -5.20 -2.68 -9.65
CA THR A 238 -3.91 -2.13 -10.11
C THR A 238 -2.79 -2.41 -9.11
N GLN A 239 -1.68 -2.92 -9.60
CA GLN A 239 -0.48 -3.13 -8.81
C GLN A 239 0.57 -2.05 -9.07
N LEU A 240 1.61 -1.97 -8.24
CA LEU A 240 2.65 -0.93 -8.36
C LEU A 240 3.30 -0.88 -9.75
N TRP A 241 3.49 -2.03 -10.37
CA TRP A 241 4.13 -2.15 -11.69
C TRP A 241 3.19 -1.94 -12.88
N ASP A 242 1.89 -1.78 -12.65
CA ASP A 242 0.92 -1.60 -13.74
C ASP A 242 0.85 -0.12 -14.21
N LEU A 243 1.38 0.81 -13.40
CA LEU A 243 1.47 2.23 -13.77
C LEU A 243 2.83 2.54 -14.41
N PRO A 244 2.87 3.34 -15.49
CA PRO A 244 4.09 3.58 -16.26
C PRO A 244 5.12 4.42 -15.50
N GLY A 245 6.41 4.11 -15.72
CA GLY A 245 7.52 4.91 -15.20
C GLY A 245 7.78 4.73 -13.70
N LEU A 246 7.49 3.54 -13.17
CA LEU A 246 7.80 3.19 -11.79
C LEU A 246 9.30 3.26 -11.54
N GLU A 247 9.67 3.96 -10.47
CA GLU A 247 11.00 3.94 -9.88
C GLU A 247 10.91 3.54 -8.41
N ALA A 248 11.95 2.92 -7.88
CA ALA A 248 12.02 2.54 -6.47
C ALA A 248 13.37 2.90 -5.86
N THR A 249 13.36 3.39 -4.63
CA THR A 249 14.58 3.75 -3.88
C THR A 249 14.47 3.24 -2.45
N ASP A 250 15.55 2.64 -1.95
CA ASP A 250 15.63 2.19 -0.57
C ASP A 250 16.11 3.30 0.37
N VAL A 251 15.46 3.40 1.52
CA VAL A 251 15.85 4.24 2.66
C VAL A 251 16.09 3.34 3.86
N LEU A 252 17.30 3.34 4.41
CA LEU A 252 17.60 2.51 5.58
C LEU A 252 16.90 3.08 6.82
N THR A 253 16.04 2.27 7.44
CA THR A 253 15.28 2.57 8.65
C THR A 253 15.58 1.58 9.78
N GLY A 254 14.88 1.68 10.92
CA GLY A 254 15.17 0.85 12.09
C GLY A 254 14.91 -0.65 11.93
N GLY A 255 14.10 -1.05 10.95
CA GLY A 255 13.80 -2.44 10.60
C GLY A 255 14.51 -2.94 9.35
N GLY A 256 15.41 -2.14 8.77
CA GLY A 256 16.07 -2.43 7.50
C GLY A 256 15.66 -1.47 6.40
N PRO A 257 15.83 -1.81 5.13
CA PRO A 257 15.41 -0.98 4.01
C PRO A 257 13.89 -0.77 4.00
N SER A 258 13.46 0.48 3.94
CA SER A 258 12.12 0.89 3.53
C SER A 258 12.17 1.27 2.06
N THR A 259 11.16 0.92 1.29
CA THR A 259 11.12 1.21 -0.15
C THR A 259 10.23 2.43 -0.41
N VAL A 260 10.77 3.42 -1.13
CA VAL A 260 10.00 4.55 -1.65
C VAL A 260 9.78 4.30 -3.14
N VAL A 261 8.54 4.09 -3.53
CA VAL A 261 8.08 3.91 -4.91
C VAL A 261 7.58 5.24 -5.44
N SER A 262 7.87 5.53 -6.69
CA SER A 262 7.52 6.80 -7.34
C SER A 262 7.11 6.60 -8.80
N TYR A 263 6.37 7.58 -9.30
CA TYR A 263 5.98 7.70 -10.70
C TYR A 263 6.38 9.08 -11.23
N PRO A 264 6.34 9.33 -12.55
CA PRO A 264 6.69 10.63 -13.12
C PRO A 264 5.92 11.79 -12.47
N GLY A 265 6.62 12.86 -12.13
CA GLY A 265 6.02 14.04 -11.48
C GLY A 265 6.00 14.04 -9.95
N THR A 266 6.51 13.00 -9.30
CA THR A 266 6.52 12.88 -7.82
C THR A 266 7.86 13.25 -7.16
N ASP A 267 8.82 13.77 -7.90
CA ASP A 267 10.20 14.03 -7.47
C ASP A 267 10.30 14.76 -6.12
N VAL A 268 9.53 15.83 -5.95
CA VAL A 268 9.56 16.67 -4.74
C VAL A 268 9.05 15.89 -3.53
N THR A 269 7.96 15.15 -3.70
CA THR A 269 7.39 14.29 -2.64
C THR A 269 8.37 13.19 -2.26
N VAL A 270 9.00 12.56 -3.23
CA VAL A 270 10.01 11.50 -3.03
C VAL A 270 11.22 12.00 -2.26
N ASP A 271 11.79 13.13 -2.66
CA ASP A 271 12.97 13.68 -1.99
C ASP A 271 12.68 14.08 -0.53
N ARG A 272 11.51 14.67 -0.28
CA ARG A 272 11.05 14.99 1.09
C ARG A 272 10.78 13.72 1.91
N THR A 273 10.14 12.72 1.30
CA THR A 273 9.88 11.41 1.95
C THR A 273 11.19 10.74 2.33
N ARG A 274 12.14 10.62 1.40
CA ARG A 274 13.46 10.00 1.63
C ARG A 274 14.22 10.68 2.76
N SER A 275 14.16 12.00 2.85
CA SER A 275 14.84 12.76 3.90
C SER A 275 14.20 12.59 5.27
N SER A 276 12.88 12.37 5.34
CA SER A 276 12.09 12.33 6.59
C SER A 276 11.82 10.91 7.11
N LEU A 277 11.83 9.89 6.24
CA LEU A 277 11.31 8.55 6.55
C LEU A 277 12.02 7.87 7.72
N ARG A 278 13.35 7.96 7.79
CA ARG A 278 14.12 7.38 8.91
C ARG A 278 13.69 7.97 10.25
N GLN A 279 13.52 9.29 10.30
CA GLN A 279 13.10 9.98 11.53
C GLN A 279 11.65 9.66 11.88
N ALA A 280 10.76 9.55 10.89
CA ALA A 280 9.38 9.17 11.08
C ALA A 280 9.26 7.76 11.67
N VAL A 281 9.97 6.77 11.11
CA VAL A 281 10.05 5.40 11.65
C VAL A 281 10.59 5.40 13.09
N SER A 282 11.62 6.20 13.37
CA SER A 282 12.17 6.31 14.73
C SER A 282 11.16 6.90 15.73
N ALA A 283 10.42 7.93 15.34
CA ALA A 283 9.41 8.58 16.17
C ALA A 283 8.25 7.63 16.51
N VAL A 284 7.75 6.90 15.51
CA VAL A 284 6.71 5.86 15.71
C VAL A 284 7.25 4.75 16.61
N THR A 285 8.48 4.29 16.40
CA THR A 285 9.11 3.26 17.25
C THR A 285 9.27 3.74 18.69
N ALA A 286 9.57 4.99 18.92
CA ALA A 286 9.70 5.55 20.27
C ALA A 286 8.37 5.51 21.05
N PHE A 287 7.23 5.69 20.37
CA PHE A 287 5.90 5.57 20.96
C PHE A 287 5.41 4.13 21.02
N TRP A 288 5.42 3.43 19.85
CA TRP A 288 4.81 2.11 19.71
C TRP A 288 5.65 0.97 20.32
N GLY A 289 6.98 1.11 20.28
CA GLY A 289 7.93 0.06 20.63
C GLY A 289 8.48 -0.63 19.38
N SER A 290 9.12 -1.78 19.56
CA SER A 290 9.76 -2.54 18.48
C SER A 290 8.90 -3.65 17.88
N GLU A 291 7.63 -3.76 18.29
CA GLU A 291 6.71 -4.85 17.93
C GLU A 291 6.04 -4.64 16.55
N TRP A 292 6.71 -4.01 15.62
CA TRP A 292 6.28 -3.80 14.25
C TRP A 292 7.50 -3.85 13.33
N PRO A 293 7.34 -3.98 12.01
CA PRO A 293 8.49 -4.15 11.09
C PRO A 293 9.52 -3.02 11.13
N ARG A 294 9.16 -1.80 11.58
CA ARG A 294 10.01 -0.58 11.63
C ARG A 294 10.61 -0.21 10.27
N ARG A 295 9.86 -0.53 9.23
CA ARG A 295 10.08 -0.25 7.82
C ARG A 295 8.73 -0.17 7.13
N ALA A 296 8.68 0.41 5.96
CA ALA A 296 7.45 0.53 5.17
C ALA A 296 7.75 0.62 3.68
N VAL A 297 6.75 0.31 2.88
CA VAL A 297 6.65 0.71 1.48
C VAL A 297 5.84 1.99 1.43
N VAL A 298 6.43 3.04 0.86
CA VAL A 298 5.78 4.35 0.68
C VAL A 298 5.70 4.64 -0.81
N VAL A 299 4.51 4.89 -1.32
CA VAL A 299 4.25 5.12 -2.73
C VAL A 299 3.84 6.58 -2.92
N ALA A 300 4.55 7.32 -3.76
CA ALA A 300 4.18 8.68 -4.14
C ALA A 300 3.42 8.66 -5.47
N THR A 301 2.24 9.27 -5.52
CA THR A 301 1.42 9.38 -6.72
C THR A 301 1.35 10.82 -7.21
N ALA A 302 1.27 11.02 -8.53
CA ALA A 302 1.22 12.34 -9.17
C ALA A 302 -0.20 12.78 -9.49
N THR A 303 -1.12 11.83 -9.67
CA THR A 303 -2.51 12.11 -10.06
C THR A 303 -3.52 11.46 -9.12
N PRO A 304 -4.74 12.01 -9.02
CA PRO A 304 -5.82 11.38 -8.25
C PRO A 304 -6.16 9.96 -8.72
N ASP A 305 -6.06 9.71 -10.02
CA ASP A 305 -6.34 8.39 -10.61
C ASP A 305 -5.28 7.36 -10.18
N GLU A 306 -3.99 7.72 -10.20
CA GLU A 306 -2.92 6.88 -9.66
C GLU A 306 -3.14 6.60 -8.17
N PHE A 307 -3.48 7.63 -7.39
CA PHE A 307 -3.75 7.47 -5.97
C PHE A 307 -4.92 6.50 -5.73
N SER A 308 -6.05 6.72 -6.41
CA SER A 308 -7.23 5.85 -6.29
C SER A 308 -6.94 4.42 -6.71
N ALA A 309 -6.19 4.23 -7.79
CA ALA A 309 -5.83 2.91 -8.30
C ALA A 309 -4.92 2.14 -7.32
N ILE A 310 -3.89 2.79 -6.76
CA ILE A 310 -2.93 2.14 -5.85
C ILE A 310 -3.48 2.01 -4.42
N ALA A 311 -4.30 2.97 -3.98
CA ALA A 311 -4.96 2.90 -2.68
C ALA A 311 -6.22 2.01 -2.69
N HIS A 312 -6.63 1.51 -3.85
CA HIS A 312 -7.84 0.69 -4.04
C HIS A 312 -9.09 1.37 -3.46
N SER A 313 -9.22 2.66 -3.67
CA SER A 313 -10.29 3.48 -3.10
C SER A 313 -11.02 4.28 -4.17
N SER A 314 -12.26 4.71 -3.87
CA SER A 314 -12.99 5.58 -4.79
C SER A 314 -12.38 7.00 -4.80
N ALA A 315 -12.41 7.66 -5.96
CA ALA A 315 -11.91 9.03 -6.11
C ALA A 315 -12.62 10.04 -5.18
N THR A 316 -13.85 9.74 -4.75
CA THR A 316 -14.63 10.58 -3.83
C THR A 316 -14.09 10.54 -2.40
N ASP A 317 -13.59 9.38 -1.97
CA ASP A 317 -13.09 9.18 -0.61
C ASP A 317 -11.67 9.74 -0.42
N THR A 318 -10.96 9.96 -1.53
CA THR A 318 -9.53 10.30 -1.53
C THR A 318 -9.23 11.77 -1.82
N SER A 319 -10.22 12.56 -2.28
CA SER A 319 -10.01 13.95 -2.73
C SER A 319 -9.48 14.89 -1.63
N ALA A 320 -9.65 14.53 -0.35
CA ALA A 320 -9.23 15.33 0.80
C ALA A 320 -8.05 14.72 1.57
N ALA A 321 -7.62 13.51 1.22
CA ALA A 321 -6.53 12.83 1.93
C ALA A 321 -5.16 13.25 1.39
N ALA A 322 -4.16 13.45 2.28
CA ALA A 322 -2.76 13.62 1.89
C ALA A 322 -2.06 12.27 1.70
N ALA A 323 -2.56 11.23 2.35
CA ALA A 323 -2.07 9.87 2.28
C ALA A 323 -3.14 8.87 2.71
N ALA A 324 -2.89 7.60 2.44
CA ALA A 324 -3.67 6.48 2.97
C ALA A 324 -2.74 5.29 3.25
N THR A 325 -3.00 4.59 4.36
CA THR A 325 -2.35 3.31 4.65
C THR A 325 -3.28 2.16 4.24
N VAL A 326 -2.83 1.36 3.28
CA VAL A 326 -3.57 0.21 2.74
C VAL A 326 -2.84 -1.11 2.98
N PHE A 327 -3.57 -2.20 2.95
CA PHE A 327 -3.03 -3.56 3.10
C PHE A 327 -3.95 -4.56 2.39
N ASP A 328 -3.41 -5.72 2.05
CA ASP A 328 -4.20 -6.79 1.44
C ASP A 328 -5.02 -7.53 2.52
N ARG A 329 -4.34 -8.11 3.50
CA ARG A 329 -4.99 -8.84 4.60
C ARG A 329 -4.10 -8.93 5.85
N VAL A 330 -4.70 -9.39 6.93
CA VAL A 330 -4.00 -9.70 8.19
C VAL A 330 -4.10 -11.20 8.47
N GLU A 331 -2.97 -11.86 8.65
CA GLU A 331 -2.86 -13.27 9.02
C GLU A 331 -2.14 -13.40 10.37
N GLY A 332 -2.90 -13.68 11.45
CA GLY A 332 -2.35 -13.63 12.79
C GLY A 332 -1.79 -12.24 13.11
N ASP A 333 -0.51 -12.17 13.45
CA ASP A 333 0.21 -10.92 13.73
C ASP A 333 0.87 -10.30 12.47
N THR A 334 0.72 -10.94 11.31
CA THR A 334 1.38 -10.52 10.07
C THR A 334 0.41 -9.73 9.21
N VAL A 335 0.81 -8.53 8.80
CA VAL A 335 0.08 -7.70 7.83
C VAL A 335 0.72 -7.89 6.45
N ILE A 336 -0.10 -8.25 5.47
CA ILE A 336 0.33 -8.62 4.13
C ILE A 336 -0.03 -7.49 3.17
N GLY A 337 0.90 -7.13 2.27
CA GLY A 337 0.70 -6.11 1.25
C GLY A 337 0.54 -4.69 1.78
N GLN A 338 1.04 -4.40 2.98
CA GLN A 338 0.88 -3.09 3.62
C GLN A 338 1.76 -2.02 2.96
N ARG A 339 1.17 -0.86 2.66
CA ARG A 339 1.86 0.29 2.08
C ARG A 339 1.20 1.61 2.50
N VAL A 340 1.99 2.66 2.51
CA VAL A 340 1.54 4.05 2.63
C VAL A 340 1.49 4.64 1.23
N VAL A 341 0.35 5.14 0.79
CA VAL A 341 0.17 5.81 -0.51
C VAL A 341 0.01 7.30 -0.26
N LEU A 342 0.91 8.10 -0.80
CA LEU A 342 0.88 9.57 -0.72
C LEU A 342 0.07 10.11 -1.89
N ALA A 343 -0.94 10.93 -1.61
CA ALA A 343 -1.76 11.58 -2.61
C ALA A 343 -1.00 12.71 -3.33
N PRO A 344 -1.45 13.16 -4.50
CA PRO A 344 -0.84 14.27 -5.22
C PRO A 344 -0.71 15.55 -4.40
N SER A 345 -1.66 15.83 -3.50
CA SER A 345 -1.62 16.96 -2.56
C SER A 345 -0.40 16.95 -1.62
N ALA A 346 0.21 15.79 -1.39
CA ALA A 346 1.44 15.69 -0.61
C ALA A 346 2.63 16.43 -1.26
N ASN A 347 2.58 16.66 -2.59
CA ASN A 347 3.59 17.42 -3.31
C ASN A 347 3.62 18.91 -2.89
N ASP A 348 2.50 19.45 -2.45
CA ASP A 348 2.37 20.84 -2.01
C ASP A 348 2.73 21.03 -0.52
N LEU A 349 2.82 19.95 0.24
CA LEU A 349 3.14 20.01 1.66
C LEU A 349 4.61 20.41 1.88
N PRO A 350 4.90 21.38 2.76
CA PRO A 350 6.27 21.63 3.19
C PRO A 350 6.81 20.40 3.94
N ALA A 351 8.14 20.22 3.93
CA ALA A 351 8.79 19.06 4.54
C ALA A 351 8.35 18.75 5.99
N PRO A 352 8.15 19.74 6.89
CA PRO A 352 7.65 19.46 8.25
C PRO A 352 6.23 18.90 8.26
N ALA A 353 5.35 19.36 7.37
CA ALA A 353 3.98 18.85 7.27
C ALA A 353 3.94 17.43 6.71
N LEU A 354 4.72 17.15 5.67
CA LEU A 354 4.87 15.78 5.16
C LEU A 354 5.45 14.83 6.21
N ALA A 355 6.38 15.30 7.06
CA ALA A 355 6.90 14.49 8.15
C ALA A 355 5.82 14.16 9.21
N VAL A 356 4.84 15.05 9.44
CA VAL A 356 3.66 14.76 10.28
C VAL A 356 2.82 13.67 9.63
N VAL A 357 2.50 13.81 8.34
CA VAL A 357 1.73 12.80 7.57
C VAL A 357 2.44 11.44 7.62
N LEU A 358 3.73 11.37 7.34
CA LEU A 358 4.47 10.11 7.39
C LEU A 358 4.44 9.45 8.78
N ARG A 359 4.54 10.21 9.88
CA ARG A 359 4.43 9.66 11.23
C ARG A 359 3.01 9.18 11.54
N HIS A 360 2.00 9.88 11.06
CA HIS A 360 0.60 9.48 11.15
C HIS A 360 0.39 8.13 10.47
N GLU A 361 0.71 8.02 9.18
CA GLU A 361 0.53 6.80 8.40
C GLU A 361 1.35 5.62 8.94
N LEU A 362 2.60 5.87 9.32
CA LEU A 362 3.44 4.83 9.93
C LEU A 362 2.91 4.37 11.29
N THR A 363 2.09 5.17 11.97
CA THR A 363 1.39 4.72 13.19
C THR A 363 0.31 3.70 12.84
N HIS A 364 -0.44 3.91 11.75
CA HIS A 364 -1.35 2.89 11.23
C HIS A 364 -0.61 1.63 10.80
N VAL A 365 0.55 1.77 10.12
CA VAL A 365 1.42 0.62 9.79
C VAL A 365 1.82 -0.16 11.04
N ALA A 366 2.24 0.53 12.10
CA ALA A 366 2.69 -0.12 13.34
C ALA A 366 1.54 -0.78 14.11
N ALA A 367 0.35 -0.23 14.03
CA ALA A 367 -0.81 -0.66 14.83
C ALA A 367 -1.68 -1.71 14.12
N ARG A 368 -1.55 -1.90 12.79
CA ARG A 368 -2.51 -2.66 11.99
C ARG A 368 -2.79 -4.07 12.51
N SER A 369 -1.76 -4.81 12.92
CA SER A 369 -1.91 -6.19 13.41
C SER A 369 -2.77 -6.33 14.67
N VAL A 370 -2.97 -5.24 15.43
CA VAL A 370 -3.77 -5.21 16.66
C VAL A 370 -5.05 -4.37 16.52
N THR A 371 -5.38 -3.92 15.31
CA THR A 371 -6.55 -3.07 15.04
C THR A 371 -7.61 -3.88 14.32
N ALA A 372 -8.77 -4.06 14.94
CA ALA A 372 -9.92 -4.73 14.32
C ALA A 372 -10.46 -3.93 13.13
N LYS A 373 -11.21 -4.58 12.23
CA LYS A 373 -11.83 -3.94 11.08
C LYS A 373 -12.83 -2.86 11.49
N ASP A 374 -13.54 -3.10 12.58
CA ASP A 374 -14.58 -2.26 13.19
C ASP A 374 -14.06 -1.41 14.36
N ALA A 375 -12.74 -1.23 14.48
CA ALA A 375 -12.15 -0.38 15.52
C ALA A 375 -12.63 1.07 15.37
N PRO A 376 -13.00 1.76 16.48
CA PRO A 376 -13.53 3.11 16.39
C PRO A 376 -12.45 4.11 15.97
N LEU A 377 -12.82 5.02 15.05
CA LEU A 377 -11.90 5.99 14.47
C LEU A 377 -11.35 6.99 15.48
N TRP A 378 -12.09 7.32 16.55
CA TRP A 378 -11.60 8.25 17.57
C TRP A 378 -10.29 7.81 18.23
N ILE A 379 -10.04 6.49 18.34
CA ILE A 379 -8.78 6.00 18.92
C ILE A 379 -7.74 5.74 17.85
N THR A 380 -8.13 5.21 16.68
CA THR A 380 -7.19 4.88 15.61
C THR A 380 -6.60 6.16 15.01
N GLU A 381 -7.45 7.11 14.68
CA GLU A 381 -7.03 8.41 14.17
C GLU A 381 -6.43 9.29 15.27
N GLY A 382 -7.03 9.30 16.46
CA GLY A 382 -6.55 10.13 17.56
C GLY A 382 -5.10 9.84 17.96
N VAL A 383 -4.73 8.55 18.03
CA VAL A 383 -3.35 8.16 18.36
C VAL A 383 -2.41 8.42 17.17
N ALA A 384 -2.84 8.18 15.93
CA ALA A 384 -2.05 8.49 14.74
C ALA A 384 -1.76 9.99 14.64
N GLU A 385 -2.77 10.84 14.86
CA GLU A 385 -2.64 12.29 14.94
C GLU A 385 -1.71 12.74 16.08
N TYR A 386 -1.83 12.13 17.26
CA TYR A 386 -0.95 12.42 18.39
C TYR A 386 0.52 12.13 18.06
N VAL A 387 0.82 10.96 17.55
CA VAL A 387 2.18 10.55 17.17
C VAL A 387 2.71 11.39 16.01
N GLY A 388 1.84 11.65 15.02
CA GLY A 388 2.18 12.49 13.87
C GLY A 388 2.62 13.88 14.27
N ARG A 389 1.91 14.52 15.17
CA ARG A 389 2.12 15.91 15.60
C ARG A 389 3.04 16.07 16.80
N LYS A 390 3.43 14.98 17.46
CA LYS A 390 4.28 15.03 18.66
C LYS A 390 5.56 15.84 18.40
N GLY A 391 5.77 16.84 19.25
CA GLY A 391 6.91 17.76 19.16
C GLY A 391 6.80 18.82 18.05
N THR A 392 5.68 18.90 17.33
CA THR A 392 5.43 19.93 16.30
C THR A 392 4.64 21.10 16.86
N TYR A 393 3.65 20.83 17.70
CA TYR A 393 2.78 21.84 18.29
C TYR A 393 2.92 21.84 19.81
N VAL A 394 2.93 23.03 20.41
CA VAL A 394 3.04 23.23 21.87
C VAL A 394 1.67 23.60 22.48
N ARG A 395 0.83 24.26 21.70
CA ARG A 395 -0.46 24.83 22.17
C ARG A 395 -1.63 24.15 21.46
N LEU A 396 -2.75 24.04 22.16
CA LEU A 396 -4.01 23.54 21.58
C LEU A 396 -4.47 24.39 20.40
N ASP A 397 -4.33 25.72 20.50
CA ASP A 397 -4.67 26.68 19.43
C ASP A 397 -3.95 26.39 18.11
N ASP A 398 -2.71 25.94 18.18
CA ASP A 398 -1.90 25.67 17.00
C ASP A 398 -2.22 24.27 16.41
N ALA A 399 -2.51 23.31 17.27
CA ALA A 399 -2.76 21.93 16.88
C ALA A 399 -4.22 21.65 16.53
N ALA A 400 -5.17 22.32 17.18
CA ALA A 400 -6.60 22.08 17.10
C ALA A 400 -7.39 23.41 17.18
N PRO A 401 -7.22 24.31 16.19
CA PRO A 401 -7.78 25.67 16.23
C PRO A 401 -9.30 25.71 16.30
N ASP A 402 -10.01 24.84 15.58
CA ASP A 402 -11.48 24.81 15.55
C ASP A 402 -12.03 24.29 16.88
N LEU A 403 -11.41 23.24 17.44
CA LEU A 403 -11.75 22.75 18.77
C LEU A 403 -11.48 23.83 19.84
N ALA A 404 -10.34 24.53 19.76
CA ALA A 404 -10.03 25.61 20.69
C ALA A 404 -11.06 26.76 20.60
N ALA A 405 -11.51 27.10 19.39
CA ALA A 405 -12.57 28.10 19.20
C ALA A 405 -13.90 27.65 19.83
N GLN A 406 -14.30 26.39 19.67
CA GLN A 406 -15.50 25.83 20.30
C GLN A 406 -15.39 25.84 21.84
N VAL A 407 -14.24 25.45 22.38
CA VAL A 407 -13.99 25.47 23.82
C VAL A 407 -14.14 26.89 24.39
N ARG A 408 -13.58 27.92 23.71
CA ARG A 408 -13.76 29.33 24.12
C ARG A 408 -15.23 29.77 24.06
N ALA A 409 -16.00 29.24 23.13
CA ALA A 409 -17.43 29.51 23.03
C ALA A 409 -18.27 28.73 24.07
N GLY A 410 -17.66 27.97 24.97
CA GLY A 410 -18.34 27.13 25.94
C GLY A 410 -18.94 25.84 25.36
N GLN A 411 -18.57 25.47 24.15
CA GLN A 411 -19.11 24.34 23.40
C GLN A 411 -18.12 23.15 23.39
N SER A 412 -17.52 22.82 24.53
CA SER A 412 -16.65 21.65 24.63
C SER A 412 -17.40 20.37 24.29
N PRO A 413 -16.76 19.41 23.57
CA PRO A 413 -17.38 18.12 23.23
C PRO A 413 -17.92 17.41 24.47
N ASP A 414 -19.09 16.83 24.39
CA ASP A 414 -19.77 16.08 25.47
C ASP A 414 -19.73 14.55 25.23
N ALA A 415 -19.21 14.11 24.09
CA ALA A 415 -19.04 12.73 23.70
C ALA A 415 -17.70 12.53 22.96
N LEU A 416 -17.30 11.25 22.78
CA LEU A 416 -16.23 10.89 21.87
C LEU A 416 -16.71 11.07 20.42
N PRO A 417 -15.84 11.49 19.47
CA PRO A 417 -16.21 11.57 18.06
C PRO A 417 -16.75 10.24 17.55
N SER A 418 -17.85 10.28 16.80
CA SER A 418 -18.39 9.09 16.14
C SER A 418 -17.67 8.83 14.81
N ASP A 419 -17.66 7.58 14.35
CA ASP A 419 -17.01 7.22 13.07
C ASP A 419 -17.61 7.99 11.89
N GLN A 420 -18.89 8.34 11.94
CA GLN A 420 -19.56 9.13 10.92
C GLN A 420 -19.04 10.57 10.83
N ASP A 421 -18.46 11.10 11.90
CA ASP A 421 -17.90 12.47 11.91
C ASP A 421 -16.55 12.54 11.17
N PHE A 422 -15.87 11.40 10.93
CA PHE A 422 -14.59 11.33 10.20
C PHE A 422 -14.75 11.26 8.67
N GLY A 423 -15.98 11.25 8.14
CA GLY A 423 -16.23 11.20 6.70
C GLY A 423 -15.63 12.38 5.93
N VAL A 424 -15.84 12.41 4.62
CA VAL A 424 -15.24 13.34 3.65
C VAL A 424 -15.10 14.77 4.18
N ALA A 425 -13.96 15.44 3.85
CA ALA A 425 -13.54 16.78 4.29
C ALA A 425 -14.67 17.80 4.50
N THR A 426 -15.16 17.86 5.71
CA THR A 426 -16.18 18.82 6.19
C THR A 426 -15.66 19.49 7.45
N GLU A 427 -16.28 20.59 7.86
CA GLU A 427 -15.99 21.20 9.17
C GLU A 427 -16.13 20.18 10.31
N LYS A 428 -17.07 19.22 10.19
CA LYS A 428 -17.25 18.15 11.17
C LYS A 428 -16.07 17.19 11.20
N SER A 429 -15.53 16.80 10.04
CA SER A 429 -14.37 15.89 10.00
C SER A 429 -13.13 16.54 10.60
N THR A 430 -12.86 17.80 10.26
CA THR A 430 -11.77 18.56 10.86
C THR A 430 -11.88 18.58 12.39
N LEU A 431 -13.08 18.85 12.90
CA LEU A 431 -13.33 18.87 14.34
C LEU A 431 -13.20 17.49 14.98
N ALA A 432 -13.65 16.43 14.30
CA ALA A 432 -13.50 15.04 14.79
C ALA A 432 -12.02 14.65 14.93
N TYR A 433 -11.19 14.94 13.92
CA TYR A 433 -9.74 14.71 13.98
C TYR A 433 -9.07 15.53 15.07
N GLN A 434 -9.40 16.81 15.21
CA GLN A 434 -8.88 17.67 16.27
C GLN A 434 -9.29 17.18 17.67
N SER A 435 -10.54 16.74 17.82
CA SER A 435 -11.06 16.19 19.08
C SER A 435 -10.39 14.85 19.44
N ALA A 436 -10.22 13.97 18.46
CA ALA A 436 -9.54 12.69 18.65
C ALA A 436 -8.07 12.88 19.04
N TRP A 437 -7.36 13.79 18.34
CA TRP A 437 -6.01 14.20 18.71
C TRP A 437 -5.94 14.74 20.13
N ALA A 438 -6.83 15.67 20.49
CA ALA A 438 -6.85 16.32 21.81
C ALA A 438 -7.14 15.32 22.92
N LEU A 439 -8.00 14.32 22.70
CA LEU A 439 -8.24 13.25 23.64
C LEU A 439 -6.98 12.38 23.84
N ALA A 440 -6.31 12.00 22.77
CA ALA A 440 -5.05 11.26 22.83
C ALA A 440 -3.96 12.06 23.55
N ALA A 441 -3.86 13.37 23.27
CA ALA A 441 -2.95 14.28 23.97
C ALA A 441 -3.26 14.40 25.46
N TYR A 442 -4.55 14.51 25.83
CA TYR A 442 -5.00 14.50 27.22
C TYR A 442 -4.60 13.19 27.94
N VAL A 443 -4.84 12.05 27.31
CA VAL A 443 -4.47 10.75 27.92
C VAL A 443 -2.95 10.65 28.07
N ALA A 444 -2.18 11.09 27.08
CA ALA A 444 -0.73 11.10 27.18
C ALA A 444 -0.22 12.03 28.29
N ASP A 445 -0.81 13.22 28.45
CA ASP A 445 -0.46 14.20 29.50
C ASP A 445 -0.79 13.70 30.90
N ARG A 446 -1.98 13.16 31.11
CA ARG A 446 -2.47 12.79 32.45
C ARG A 446 -2.09 11.38 32.90
N TYR A 447 -1.97 10.45 31.95
CA TYR A 447 -1.74 9.02 32.24
C TYR A 447 -0.43 8.48 31.67
N GLY A 448 0.22 9.23 30.79
CA GLY A 448 1.46 8.83 30.09
C GLY A 448 1.22 8.00 28.83
N GLU A 449 2.20 8.02 27.92
CA GLU A 449 2.13 7.33 26.63
C GLU A 449 1.99 5.82 26.73
N THR A 450 2.53 5.20 27.78
CA THR A 450 2.37 3.75 28.02
C THR A 450 0.90 3.39 28.21
N ARG A 451 0.13 4.21 28.92
CA ARG A 451 -1.29 4.00 29.11
C ARG A 451 -2.10 4.37 27.87
N LEU A 452 -1.69 5.39 27.10
CA LEU A 452 -2.30 5.70 25.82
C LEU A 452 -2.15 4.52 24.83
N LYS A 453 -0.96 3.91 24.74
CA LYS A 453 -0.75 2.70 23.94
C LYS A 453 -1.59 1.52 24.42
N ALA A 454 -1.69 1.32 25.71
CA ALA A 454 -2.55 0.27 26.30
C ALA A 454 -4.03 0.51 25.99
N LEU A 455 -4.48 1.77 26.07
CA LEU A 455 -5.84 2.18 25.69
C LEU A 455 -6.10 1.87 24.22
N TYR A 456 -5.18 2.26 23.33
CA TYR A 456 -5.28 1.94 21.90
C TYR A 456 -5.49 0.44 21.69
N ARG A 457 -4.58 -0.38 22.20
CA ARG A 457 -4.62 -1.84 22.03
C ARG A 457 -5.90 -2.49 22.55
N GLY A 458 -6.45 -1.98 23.62
CA GLY A 458 -7.69 -2.49 24.19
C GLY A 458 -8.93 -2.03 23.43
N VAL A 459 -9.00 -0.75 23.07
CA VAL A 459 -10.17 -0.17 22.38
C VAL A 459 -10.19 -0.57 20.91
N ALA A 460 -9.06 -0.51 20.22
CA ALA A 460 -8.99 -0.83 18.79
C ALA A 460 -9.11 -2.34 18.48
N ALA A 461 -9.15 -3.19 19.49
CA ALA A 461 -9.33 -4.63 19.31
C ALA A 461 -10.78 -5.03 18.96
N SER A 462 -11.78 -4.12 19.04
CA SER A 462 -13.19 -4.44 18.79
C SER A 462 -14.03 -3.18 18.60
N GLY A 463 -15.02 -3.25 17.70
CA GLY A 463 -16.09 -2.26 17.56
C GLY A 463 -17.15 -2.30 18.67
N ASP A 464 -17.16 -3.34 19.52
CA ASP A 464 -18.14 -3.49 20.61
C ASP A 464 -17.91 -2.46 21.73
N VAL A 465 -18.93 -1.63 21.98
CA VAL A 465 -18.86 -0.54 22.96
C VAL A 465 -18.57 -1.04 24.39
N GLY A 466 -19.14 -2.19 24.77
CA GLY A 466 -18.92 -2.75 26.12
C GLY A 466 -17.47 -3.21 26.30
N ARG A 467 -16.85 -3.79 25.27
CA ARG A 467 -15.41 -4.13 25.28
C ARG A 467 -14.54 -2.88 25.34
N GLN A 468 -14.91 -1.83 24.59
CA GLN A 468 -14.22 -0.54 24.62
C GLN A 468 -14.28 0.08 26.02
N ASP A 469 -15.46 0.06 26.69
CA ASP A 469 -15.62 0.56 28.06
C ASP A 469 -14.75 -0.20 29.07
N ASN A 470 -14.71 -1.52 28.95
CA ASN A 470 -13.82 -2.35 29.76
C ASN A 470 -12.34 -2.03 29.50
N ALA A 471 -11.96 -1.75 28.24
CA ALA A 471 -10.61 -1.37 27.87
C ALA A 471 -10.23 0.00 28.45
N ILE A 472 -11.13 0.98 28.41
CA ILE A 472 -10.96 2.30 29.05
C ILE A 472 -10.73 2.12 30.56
N ALA A 473 -11.60 1.38 31.24
CA ALA A 473 -11.48 1.13 32.67
C ALA A 473 -10.17 0.40 33.03
N THR A 474 -9.77 -0.58 32.22
CA THR A 474 -8.53 -1.33 32.42
C THR A 474 -7.27 -0.46 32.20
N ALA A 475 -7.24 0.33 31.13
CA ALA A 475 -6.08 1.13 30.78
C ALA A 475 -5.93 2.36 31.67
N LEU A 476 -7.03 3.04 32.02
CA LEU A 476 -7.01 4.35 32.67
C LEU A 476 -7.52 4.33 34.12
N GLY A 477 -8.24 3.29 34.55
CA GLY A 477 -8.84 3.21 35.89
C GLY A 477 -10.09 4.07 36.05
N VAL A 478 -10.71 4.53 34.96
CA VAL A 478 -11.95 5.34 34.97
C VAL A 478 -12.93 4.82 33.92
N ASP A 479 -14.21 5.10 34.08
CA ASP A 479 -15.21 4.81 33.05
C ASP A 479 -15.23 5.86 31.95
N ARG A 480 -15.96 5.58 30.85
CA ARG A 480 -16.08 6.46 29.69
C ARG A 480 -16.61 7.87 30.07
N ASN A 481 -17.63 7.95 30.92
CA ASN A 481 -18.22 9.23 31.31
C ASN A 481 -17.22 10.08 32.10
N ARG A 482 -16.47 9.46 32.97
CA ARG A 482 -15.41 10.12 33.74
C ARG A 482 -14.26 10.55 32.84
N LEU A 483 -13.86 9.72 31.87
CA LEU A 483 -12.84 10.07 30.87
C LEU A 483 -13.25 11.35 30.12
N ILE A 484 -14.49 11.41 29.62
CA ILE A 484 -15.01 12.59 28.87
C ILE A 484 -15.06 13.82 29.79
N ALA A 485 -15.56 13.68 31.01
CA ALA A 485 -15.67 14.80 31.95
C ALA A 485 -14.29 15.39 32.33
N ASP A 486 -13.30 14.52 32.51
CA ASP A 486 -11.93 14.95 32.83
C ASP A 486 -11.21 15.54 31.63
N TRP A 487 -11.42 15.00 30.41
CA TRP A 487 -10.94 15.58 29.16
C TRP A 487 -11.51 16.99 28.92
N ARG A 488 -12.79 17.20 29.12
CA ARG A 488 -13.43 18.53 29.02
C ARG A 488 -12.79 19.57 29.94
N ARG A 489 -12.48 19.17 31.19
CA ARG A 489 -11.78 20.07 32.13
C ARG A 489 -10.37 20.39 31.64
N TRP A 490 -9.65 19.38 31.17
CA TRP A 490 -8.33 19.58 30.59
C TRP A 490 -8.37 20.51 29.38
N LEU A 491 -9.36 20.38 28.47
CA LEU A 491 -9.52 21.31 27.33
C LEU A 491 -9.71 22.75 27.80
N ALA A 492 -10.53 23.00 28.83
CA ALA A 492 -10.73 24.33 29.38
C ALA A 492 -9.44 24.91 30.01
N GLU A 493 -8.58 24.05 30.57
CA GLU A 493 -7.27 24.46 31.10
C GLU A 493 -6.28 24.85 29.97
N GLN A 494 -6.38 24.23 28.77
CA GLN A 494 -5.51 24.49 27.65
C GLN A 494 -5.88 25.76 26.87
N VAL A 495 -7.08 26.26 27.00
CA VAL A 495 -7.61 27.43 26.29
C VAL A 495 -7.97 28.51 27.32
N PRO A 496 -7.01 29.25 27.87
CA PRO A 496 -7.32 30.34 28.78
C PRO A 496 -8.16 31.41 28.04
N GLY A 497 -9.20 31.90 28.71
CA GLY A 497 -10.15 32.88 28.20
C GLY A 497 -9.53 34.25 27.90
#